data_5a5212f5a320ac02552cb218c845b304
#
_entry.id   5a5212f5a320ac02552cb218c845b304
#
_cell.length_a   1.000
_cell.length_b   1.000
_cell.length_c   1.000
_cell.angle_alpha   90.00
_cell.angle_beta   90.00
_cell.angle_gamma   90.00
#
_symmetry.space_group_name_H-M   'P 1'
#
loop_
_entity.id
_entity.type
_entity.pdbx_description
1 polymer ?
#
loop_
_entity_poly.entity_id
_entity_poly.type
_entity_poly.pdbx_seq_one_letter_code
_entity_poly.pdbx_strand_id
1 'polypeptide(L)'
;MTTQTLPYKVKEAELTILRAEHLGMCFGVRDAIARARREVAAQPLTVLGELVHNATVLDDLEQRGVRFENEPERVGTAAAMITAHGASDSARARAWAAGLQVSDATCPLVHYAHEKVRDLADAGFYPVIIGQRGHVEVRGLTEDLDE
;
A
#
# COMPACT_ATOMS: atom_id res chain seq x y z
N MET A 1 -22.17 -57.35 4.55
CA MET A 1 -21.13 -56.31 4.49
C MET A 1 -21.03 -55.74 5.89
N THR A 2 -19.98 -56.08 6.64
CA THR A 2 -19.80 -55.72 8.04
C THR A 2 -19.01 -54.39 8.08
N THR A 3 -19.66 -53.34 8.52
CA THR A 3 -19.03 -52.04 8.68
C THR A 3 -18.13 -52.11 9.91
N GLN A 4 -16.81 -52.11 9.71
CA GLN A 4 -15.82 -52.03 10.76
C GLN A 4 -15.75 -50.60 11.27
N THR A 5 -16.30 -50.33 12.46
CA THR A 5 -16.14 -49.10 13.19
C THR A 5 -14.71 -49.05 13.72
N LEU A 6 -13.88 -48.12 13.28
CA LEU A 6 -12.56 -47.86 13.77
C LEU A 6 -12.63 -47.37 15.24
N PRO A 7 -11.87 -47.98 16.17
CA PRO A 7 -11.88 -47.59 17.59
C PRO A 7 -10.97 -46.38 17.86
N TYR A 8 -11.15 -45.31 17.11
CA TYR A 8 -10.42 -44.10 17.36
C TYR A 8 -11.37 -43.06 17.97
N LYS A 9 -11.32 -42.94 19.30
CA LYS A 9 -11.91 -41.77 19.97
C LYS A 9 -10.99 -40.58 19.71
N VAL A 10 -11.41 -39.72 18.77
CA VAL A 10 -10.83 -38.39 18.66
C VAL A 10 -11.14 -37.69 20.00
N LYS A 11 -10.12 -37.40 20.81
CA LYS A 11 -10.28 -36.49 21.93
C LYS A 11 -10.73 -35.14 21.33
N GLU A 12 -11.90 -34.67 21.72
CA GLU A 12 -12.31 -33.30 21.41
C GLU A 12 -11.25 -32.37 21.99
N ALA A 13 -10.48 -31.69 21.10
CA ALA A 13 -9.54 -30.68 21.53
C ALA A 13 -10.33 -29.42 21.86
N GLU A 14 -10.26 -28.98 23.10
CA GLU A 14 -10.84 -27.71 23.52
C GLU A 14 -10.05 -26.58 22.85
N LEU A 15 -10.68 -25.90 21.88
CA LEU A 15 -10.07 -24.78 21.17
C LEU A 15 -10.40 -23.47 21.89
N THR A 16 -9.37 -22.81 22.42
CA THR A 16 -9.49 -21.48 23.00
C THR A 16 -9.10 -20.44 21.96
N ILE A 17 -10.04 -19.56 21.59
CA ILE A 17 -9.80 -18.45 20.65
C ILE A 17 -9.62 -17.16 21.44
N LEU A 18 -8.42 -16.58 21.40
CA LEU A 18 -8.12 -15.26 21.95
C LEU A 18 -8.24 -14.23 20.83
N ARG A 19 -9.20 -13.31 20.96
CA ARG A 19 -9.38 -12.23 20.01
C ARG A 19 -8.68 -10.96 20.53
N ALA A 20 -7.83 -10.35 19.70
CA ALA A 20 -7.22 -9.07 20.04
C ALA A 20 -8.29 -7.97 20.15
N GLU A 21 -8.07 -6.99 21.02
CA GLU A 21 -8.97 -5.85 21.21
C GLU A 21 -9.01 -4.96 19.96
N HIS A 22 -7.84 -4.72 19.36
CA HIS A 22 -7.70 -3.96 18.11
C HIS A 22 -7.40 -4.89 16.96
N LEU A 23 -8.33 -4.98 16.02
CA LEU A 23 -8.25 -5.85 14.85
C LEU A 23 -8.34 -5.05 13.56
N GLY A 24 -7.72 -5.57 12.51
CA GLY A 24 -7.83 -5.09 11.15
C GLY A 24 -6.70 -4.15 10.75
N MET A 25 -6.96 -3.35 9.72
CA MET A 25 -5.99 -2.45 9.11
C MET A 25 -5.85 -1.16 9.89
N CYS A 26 -4.65 -0.56 9.88
CA CYS A 26 -4.43 0.77 10.45
C CYS A 26 -5.25 1.85 9.71
N PHE A 27 -5.33 3.04 10.29
CA PHE A 27 -6.13 4.14 9.73
C PHE A 27 -5.66 4.54 8.32
N GLY A 28 -4.33 4.65 8.09
CA GLY A 28 -3.78 5.04 6.78
C GLY A 28 -4.17 4.08 5.66
N VAL A 29 -4.10 2.77 5.93
CA VAL A 29 -4.55 1.74 4.96
C VAL A 29 -6.06 1.82 4.71
N ARG A 30 -6.88 1.99 5.75
CA ARG A 30 -8.34 2.13 5.60
C ARG A 30 -8.71 3.36 4.79
N ASP A 31 -8.04 4.49 5.02
CA ASP A 31 -8.30 5.74 4.33
C ASP A 31 -7.90 5.65 2.85
N ALA A 32 -6.76 5.03 2.54
CA ALA A 32 -6.33 4.79 1.16
C ALA A 32 -7.32 3.91 0.39
N ILE A 33 -7.79 2.80 0.98
CA ILE A 33 -8.80 1.92 0.37
C ILE A 33 -10.12 2.67 0.15
N ALA A 34 -10.59 3.42 1.15
CA ALA A 34 -11.82 4.19 1.05
C ALA A 34 -11.71 5.28 -0.04
N ARG A 35 -10.55 5.92 -0.17
CA ARG A 35 -10.27 6.89 -1.22
C ARG A 35 -10.30 6.24 -2.61
N ALA A 36 -9.57 5.13 -2.82
CA ALA A 36 -9.55 4.42 -4.08
C ALA A 36 -10.96 4.01 -4.54
N ARG A 37 -11.77 3.49 -3.62
CA ARG A 37 -13.18 3.12 -3.90
C ARG A 37 -14.04 4.31 -4.30
N ARG A 38 -13.85 5.47 -3.68
CA ARG A 38 -14.60 6.69 -4.05
C ARG A 38 -14.17 7.22 -5.42
N GLU A 39 -12.87 7.27 -5.67
CA GLU A 39 -12.34 7.84 -6.91
C GLU A 39 -12.66 6.96 -8.12
N VAL A 40 -12.52 5.62 -8.01
CA VAL A 40 -12.87 4.72 -9.11
C VAL A 40 -14.37 4.72 -9.44
N ALA A 41 -15.23 5.02 -8.47
CA ALA A 41 -16.66 5.20 -8.73
C ALA A 41 -16.99 6.46 -9.51
N ALA A 42 -16.11 7.47 -9.52
CA ALA A 42 -16.29 8.73 -10.22
C ALA A 42 -15.62 8.74 -11.59
N GLN A 43 -14.47 8.09 -11.76
CA GLN A 43 -13.71 8.06 -13.01
C GLN A 43 -12.74 6.86 -13.05
N PRO A 44 -12.28 6.42 -14.24
CA PRO A 44 -11.24 5.41 -14.34
C PRO A 44 -9.98 5.82 -13.58
N LEU A 45 -9.50 4.93 -12.71
CA LEU A 45 -8.40 5.18 -11.78
C LEU A 45 -7.29 4.14 -11.96
N THR A 46 -6.04 4.60 -12.01
CA THR A 46 -4.86 3.75 -11.87
C THR A 46 -4.12 4.09 -10.59
N VAL A 47 -3.81 3.09 -9.78
CA VAL A 47 -2.97 3.24 -8.58
C VAL A 47 -1.52 2.95 -8.97
N LEU A 48 -0.60 3.82 -8.55
CA LEU A 48 0.83 3.70 -8.82
C LEU A 48 1.51 2.76 -7.82
N GLY A 49 1.57 1.49 -8.16
CA GLY A 49 2.03 0.40 -7.30
C GLY A 49 0.89 -0.31 -6.58
N GLU A 50 1.23 -1.20 -5.66
CA GLU A 50 0.23 -1.87 -4.81
C GLU A 50 -0.26 -0.89 -3.74
N LEU A 51 -1.58 -0.66 -3.69
CA LEU A 51 -2.16 0.26 -2.70
C LEU A 51 -1.86 -0.18 -1.27
N VAL A 52 -1.91 -1.48 -1.03
CA VAL A 52 -1.65 -2.16 0.24
C VAL A 52 -1.13 -3.57 -0.02
N HIS A 53 -0.35 -4.13 0.90
CA HIS A 53 0.15 -5.52 0.80
C HIS A 53 -0.92 -6.53 1.24
N ASN A 54 -2.04 -6.60 0.51
CA ASN A 54 -3.14 -7.53 0.79
C ASN A 54 -3.87 -7.91 -0.51
N ALA A 55 -3.62 -9.11 -1.01
CA ALA A 55 -4.16 -9.58 -2.29
C ALA A 55 -5.70 -9.50 -2.34
N THR A 56 -6.41 -9.89 -1.27
CA THR A 56 -7.88 -9.82 -1.24
C THR A 56 -8.41 -8.40 -1.43
N VAL A 57 -7.69 -7.40 -0.91
CA VAL A 57 -8.06 -5.99 -1.08
C VAL A 57 -7.76 -5.53 -2.50
N LEU A 58 -6.62 -5.94 -3.06
CA LEU A 58 -6.26 -5.60 -4.45
C LEU A 58 -7.26 -6.20 -5.42
N ASP A 59 -7.63 -7.48 -5.25
CA ASP A 59 -8.64 -8.17 -6.05
C ASP A 59 -10.03 -7.46 -6.00
N ASP A 60 -10.47 -7.01 -4.80
CA ASP A 60 -11.72 -6.24 -4.67
C ASP A 60 -11.65 -4.90 -5.41
N LEU A 61 -10.50 -4.22 -5.36
CA LEU A 61 -10.31 -2.96 -6.07
C LEU A 61 -10.26 -3.16 -7.59
N GLU A 62 -9.60 -4.20 -8.08
CA GLU A 62 -9.59 -4.56 -9.52
C GLU A 62 -11.00 -4.89 -10.03
N GLN A 63 -11.78 -5.66 -9.27
CA GLN A 63 -13.18 -5.96 -9.61
C GLN A 63 -14.05 -4.70 -9.67
N ARG A 64 -13.66 -3.62 -8.99
CA ARG A 64 -14.31 -2.30 -9.07
C ARG A 64 -13.79 -1.43 -10.21
N GLY A 65 -12.79 -1.90 -10.95
CA GLY A 65 -12.22 -1.21 -12.10
C GLY A 65 -10.97 -0.37 -11.82
N VAL A 66 -10.39 -0.49 -10.61
CA VAL A 66 -9.06 0.08 -10.32
C VAL A 66 -8.03 -0.69 -11.14
N ARG A 67 -7.09 0.04 -11.75
CA ARG A 67 -5.91 -0.52 -12.39
C ARG A 67 -4.69 -0.30 -11.52
N PHE A 68 -3.69 -1.17 -11.65
CA PHE A 68 -2.41 -1.04 -10.97
C PHE A 68 -1.29 -0.94 -12.00
N GLU A 69 -0.40 0.02 -11.84
CA GLU A 69 0.77 0.22 -12.72
C GLU A 69 1.91 0.81 -11.89
N ASN A 70 3.13 0.36 -12.14
CA ASN A 70 4.29 0.84 -11.40
C ASN A 70 4.91 2.11 -12.03
N GLU A 71 4.78 2.25 -13.33
CA GLU A 71 5.41 3.34 -14.09
C GLU A 71 4.36 4.37 -14.49
N PRO A 72 4.50 5.63 -14.06
CA PRO A 72 3.55 6.70 -14.41
C PRO A 72 3.33 6.86 -15.92
N GLU A 73 4.37 6.62 -16.72
CA GLU A 73 4.36 6.74 -18.18
C GLU A 73 3.48 5.67 -18.86
N ARG A 74 3.14 4.60 -18.16
CA ARG A 74 2.30 3.51 -18.66
C ARG A 74 0.84 3.62 -18.22
N VAL A 75 0.52 4.62 -17.41
CA VAL A 75 -0.84 4.82 -16.92
C VAL A 75 -1.77 5.15 -18.08
N GLY A 76 -2.79 4.30 -18.28
CA GLY A 76 -3.77 4.45 -19.36
C GLY A 76 -5.05 5.20 -18.96
N THR A 77 -5.09 5.81 -17.78
CA THR A 77 -6.22 6.60 -17.26
C THR A 77 -5.80 8.06 -17.07
N ALA A 78 -6.74 9.00 -17.07
CA ALA A 78 -6.43 10.40 -16.77
C ALA A 78 -6.11 10.61 -15.29
N ALA A 79 -6.69 9.79 -14.39
CA ALA A 79 -6.46 9.87 -12.95
C ALA A 79 -5.49 8.78 -12.48
N ALA A 80 -4.56 9.19 -11.64
CA ALA A 80 -3.65 8.29 -10.93
C ALA A 80 -3.69 8.55 -9.43
N MET A 81 -3.38 7.53 -8.62
CA MET A 81 -3.32 7.64 -7.15
C MET A 81 -2.00 7.13 -6.63
N ILE A 82 -1.36 7.92 -5.78
CA ILE A 82 -0.21 7.49 -4.98
C ILE A 82 -0.72 6.64 -3.81
N THR A 83 -0.02 5.55 -3.52
CA THR A 83 -0.41 4.55 -2.52
C THR A 83 -0.28 5.07 -1.08
N ALA A 84 -0.76 4.28 -0.11
CA ALA A 84 -0.55 4.55 1.32
C ALA A 84 0.93 4.60 1.72
N HIS A 85 1.79 3.95 0.94
CA HIS A 85 3.24 3.87 1.15
C HIS A 85 4.00 5.13 0.72
N GLY A 86 3.33 6.07 0.05
CA GLY A 86 3.95 7.27 -0.48
C GLY A 86 4.71 7.03 -1.80
N ALA A 87 5.34 8.09 -2.27
CA ALA A 87 6.22 8.08 -3.42
C ALA A 87 7.30 9.17 -3.25
N SER A 88 8.44 9.01 -3.94
CA SER A 88 9.47 10.03 -4.06
C SER A 88 8.94 11.29 -4.76
N ASP A 89 9.59 12.42 -4.57
CA ASP A 89 9.22 13.65 -5.27
C ASP A 89 9.49 13.52 -6.77
N SER A 90 10.54 12.78 -7.17
CA SER A 90 10.83 12.45 -8.56
C SER A 90 9.73 11.60 -9.20
N ALA A 91 9.21 10.58 -8.52
CA ALA A 91 8.08 9.78 -9.01
C ALA A 91 6.80 10.61 -9.15
N ARG A 92 6.53 11.52 -8.21
CA ARG A 92 5.42 12.49 -8.27
C ARG A 92 5.56 13.41 -9.48
N ALA A 93 6.77 13.98 -9.68
CA ALA A 93 7.07 14.86 -10.80
C ALA A 93 6.87 14.15 -12.16
N ARG A 94 7.29 12.89 -12.29
CA ARG A 94 7.05 12.09 -13.49
C ARG A 94 5.55 11.89 -13.75
N ALA A 95 4.76 11.61 -12.72
CA ALA A 95 3.32 11.45 -12.88
C ALA A 95 2.64 12.76 -13.35
N TRP A 96 3.04 13.91 -12.82
CA TRP A 96 2.54 15.21 -13.31
C TRP A 96 3.01 15.52 -14.71
N ALA A 97 4.29 15.23 -15.04
CA ALA A 97 4.83 15.43 -16.41
C ALA A 97 4.11 14.55 -17.44
N ALA A 98 3.62 13.38 -17.05
CA ALA A 98 2.77 12.53 -17.89
C ALA A 98 1.33 13.08 -18.06
N GLY A 99 0.99 14.23 -17.48
CA GLY A 99 -0.33 14.87 -17.58
C GLY A 99 -1.42 14.22 -16.71
N LEU A 100 -1.05 13.41 -15.73
CA LEU A 100 -1.99 12.70 -14.86
C LEU A 100 -2.57 13.61 -13.79
N GLN A 101 -3.86 13.43 -13.52
CA GLN A 101 -4.52 14.01 -12.33
C GLN A 101 -4.17 13.12 -11.12
N VAL A 102 -3.15 13.55 -10.38
CA VAL A 102 -2.60 12.74 -9.27
C VAL A 102 -3.33 13.05 -7.97
N SER A 103 -3.94 12.02 -7.38
CA SER A 103 -4.42 12.03 -6.00
C SER A 103 -3.42 11.33 -5.09
N ASP A 104 -3.34 11.75 -3.84
CA ASP A 104 -2.36 11.25 -2.89
C ASP A 104 -3.04 10.57 -1.69
N ALA A 105 -2.85 9.26 -1.58
CA ALA A 105 -3.35 8.45 -0.45
C ALA A 105 -2.26 8.11 0.58
N THR A 106 -1.11 8.79 0.52
CA THR A 106 0.00 8.57 1.45
C THR A 106 -0.46 8.69 2.91
N CYS A 107 -0.11 7.72 3.72
CA CYS A 107 -0.37 7.76 5.16
C CYS A 107 0.32 8.99 5.80
N PRO A 108 -0.34 9.73 6.68
CA PRO A 108 0.28 10.87 7.35
C PRO A 108 1.59 10.54 8.09
N LEU A 109 1.72 9.33 8.62
CA LEU A 109 2.97 8.89 9.27
C LEU A 109 4.11 8.69 8.24
N VAL A 110 3.78 8.26 7.03
CA VAL A 110 4.76 8.15 5.93
C VAL A 110 5.16 9.55 5.44
N HIS A 111 4.22 10.47 5.31
CA HIS A 111 4.52 11.88 5.02
C HIS A 111 5.50 12.46 6.05
N TYR A 112 5.23 12.24 7.34
CA TYR A 112 6.13 12.70 8.41
C TYR A 112 7.53 12.10 8.25
N ALA A 113 7.66 10.81 7.89
CA ALA A 113 8.96 10.19 7.66
C ALA A 113 9.71 10.87 6.49
N HIS A 114 9.02 11.13 5.37
CA HIS A 114 9.60 11.86 4.22
C HIS A 114 10.09 13.27 4.62
N GLU A 115 9.28 14.02 5.36
CA GLU A 115 9.68 15.35 5.86
C GLU A 115 10.94 15.26 6.72
N LYS A 116 11.01 14.29 7.65
CA LYS A 116 12.17 14.15 8.54
C LYS A 116 13.44 13.73 7.81
N VAL A 117 13.35 12.89 6.81
CA VAL A 117 14.51 12.53 5.97
C VAL A 117 15.01 13.74 5.21
N ARG A 118 14.12 14.55 4.61
CA ARG A 118 14.49 15.79 3.93
C ARG A 118 15.11 16.81 4.90
N ASP A 119 14.47 17.07 6.03
CA ASP A 119 14.98 17.98 7.06
C ASP A 119 16.43 17.64 7.45
N LEU A 120 16.73 16.33 7.61
CA LEU A 120 18.07 15.87 7.93
C LEU A 120 19.06 16.09 6.78
N ALA A 121 18.68 15.76 5.55
CA ALA A 121 19.52 15.96 4.38
C ALA A 121 19.82 17.46 4.15
N ASP A 122 18.80 18.32 4.23
CA ASP A 122 18.92 19.77 4.08
C ASP A 122 19.81 20.39 5.18
N ALA A 123 19.80 19.81 6.37
CA ALA A 123 20.68 20.20 7.47
C ALA A 123 22.13 19.67 7.33
N GLY A 124 22.44 18.96 6.23
CA GLY A 124 23.77 18.41 5.93
C GLY A 124 24.10 17.12 6.67
N PHE A 125 23.11 16.44 7.26
CA PHE A 125 23.28 15.10 7.81
C PHE A 125 23.16 14.05 6.70
N TYR A 126 23.77 12.89 6.91
CA TYR A 126 23.60 11.72 6.08
C TYR A 126 22.49 10.81 6.66
N PRO A 127 21.27 10.78 6.12
CA PRO A 127 20.20 9.96 6.66
C PRO A 127 20.49 8.48 6.46
N VAL A 128 20.36 7.68 7.50
CA VAL A 128 20.49 6.22 7.44
C VAL A 128 19.12 5.59 7.56
N ILE A 129 18.65 4.95 6.49
CA ILE A 129 17.36 4.28 6.44
C ILE A 129 17.53 2.79 6.72
N ILE A 130 16.87 2.29 7.78
CA ILE A 130 16.87 0.87 8.13
C ILE A 130 15.56 0.27 7.68
N GLY A 131 15.61 -0.67 6.71
CA GLY A 131 14.43 -1.31 6.14
C GLY A 131 14.77 -2.40 5.15
N GLN A 132 13.75 -3.05 4.60
CA GLN A 132 13.92 -4.06 3.56
C GLN A 132 14.30 -3.38 2.24
N ARG A 133 15.43 -3.79 1.66
CA ARG A 133 15.87 -3.29 0.35
C ARG A 133 14.78 -3.50 -0.72
N GLY A 134 14.46 -2.44 -1.45
CA GLY A 134 13.45 -2.47 -2.51
C GLY A 134 12.00 -2.36 -2.04
N HIS A 135 11.75 -2.30 -0.72
CA HIS A 135 10.42 -2.00 -0.22
C HIS A 135 9.96 -0.63 -0.71
N VAL A 136 8.69 -0.49 -1.08
CA VAL A 136 8.15 0.73 -1.71
C VAL A 136 8.36 1.99 -0.82
N GLU A 137 8.17 1.87 0.50
CA GLU A 137 8.41 2.98 1.42
C GLU A 137 9.90 3.36 1.50
N VAL A 138 10.81 2.36 1.52
CA VAL A 138 12.26 2.63 1.53
C VAL A 138 12.68 3.32 0.25
N ARG A 139 12.21 2.85 -0.90
CA ARG A 139 12.45 3.50 -2.20
C ARG A 139 11.95 4.94 -2.18
N GLY A 140 10.71 5.17 -1.75
CA GLY A 140 10.13 6.51 -1.66
C GLY A 140 10.96 7.47 -0.81
N LEU A 141 11.60 6.98 0.26
CA LEU A 141 12.43 7.79 1.16
C LEU A 141 13.85 8.05 0.63
N THR A 142 14.36 7.17 -0.26
CA THR A 142 15.79 7.21 -0.67
C THR A 142 16.00 7.62 -2.12
N GLU A 143 14.98 7.55 -2.98
CA GLU A 143 15.13 7.80 -4.43
C GLU A 143 15.55 9.25 -4.76
N ASP A 144 15.18 10.20 -3.90
CA ASP A 144 15.50 11.62 -4.07
C ASP A 144 16.75 12.06 -3.28
N LEU A 145 17.42 11.14 -2.58
CA LEU A 145 18.67 11.43 -1.89
C LEU A 145 19.83 11.19 -2.85
N ASP A 146 20.72 12.17 -2.98
CA ASP A 146 21.96 12.01 -3.71
C ASP A 146 22.84 10.95 -3.06
N GLU A 147 23.51 10.09 -3.87
CA GLU A 147 24.44 9.06 -3.41
C GLU A 147 25.73 9.66 -2.82
#